data_13aac667cc30007a15af61573b446e38
#
_entry.id   13aac667cc30007a15af61573b446e38
#
_cell.length_a   1.000
_cell.length_b   1.000
_cell.length_c   1.000
_cell.angle_alpha   90.00
_cell.angle_beta   90.00
_cell.angle_gamma   90.00
#
_symmetry.space_group_name_H-M   'P 1'
#
loop_
_entity.id
_entity.type
_entity.pdbx_description
1 polymer ?
#
loop_
_entity_poly.entity_id
_entity_poly.type
_entity_poly.pdbx_seq_one_letter_code
_entity_poly.pdbx_strand_id
1 'polypeptide(L)'
;VSPRMLVVADGMGGAAAGDLASTVAVRHVAKADRRFSGEGSPARPQGEEMLTVLSGAVADANDELADLVAWDSSLEGMGTTFCGAMFSGTQLGIVHIGDSRGYLLRQGRMKRMTHDHSWVQSLIDDGRITPEEAAVHPHRSLLLKVLNGQPQHIPDTQIVDLRLGDRILFCSDGLCGLVNDDTIGEHLNTTNLDDVVDLLTTDAHAGGGTDNITIVVAEVVEADPNLDASEPHIIGAATTRKVPEHEVTAPLPLDQPASATNNDGKSTVLFDSEAEESMRYAPVDSMTRHRRHWLWPVVILAFVAVVVGGIFGARAYLNTQYYVGTD
;
A
#
# COMPACT_ATOMS: atom_id res chain seq x y z
N VAL A 1 3.85 2.31 -19.00
CA VAL A 1 4.66 3.54 -19.09
C VAL A 1 4.32 4.27 -20.35
N SER A 2 4.14 5.58 -20.30
CA SER A 2 4.07 6.50 -21.43
C SER A 2 4.85 7.77 -21.10
N PRO A 3 5.05 8.69 -22.05
CA PRO A 3 5.67 9.98 -21.76
C PRO A 3 4.91 10.84 -20.75
N ARG A 4 3.69 10.45 -20.43
CA ARG A 4 2.79 11.18 -19.54
C ARG A 4 2.43 10.41 -18.27
N MET A 5 2.53 9.09 -18.29
CA MET A 5 2.12 8.25 -17.14
C MET A 5 3.12 7.13 -16.84
N LEU A 6 3.43 6.99 -15.57
CA LEU A 6 4.23 5.91 -14.99
C LEU A 6 3.32 5.15 -14.01
N VAL A 7 3.24 3.83 -14.13
CA VAL A 7 2.34 3.01 -13.30
C VAL A 7 2.98 1.67 -12.97
N VAL A 8 2.88 1.28 -11.72
CA VAL A 8 3.08 -0.08 -11.20
C VAL A 8 1.81 -0.50 -10.48
N ALA A 9 1.33 -1.69 -10.75
CA ALA A 9 0.18 -2.32 -10.10
C ALA A 9 0.54 -3.77 -9.81
N ASP A 10 0.59 -4.13 -8.54
CA ASP A 10 0.95 -5.46 -8.07
C ASP A 10 -0.31 -6.19 -7.60
N GLY A 11 -0.59 -7.31 -8.25
CA GLY A 11 -1.84 -8.05 -8.09
C GLY A 11 -1.75 -9.13 -7.02
N MET A 12 -2.78 -9.27 -6.21
CA MET A 12 -2.89 -10.20 -5.10
C MET A 12 -4.18 -11.02 -5.13
N GLY A 13 -4.25 -12.09 -4.33
CA GLY A 13 -5.41 -12.99 -4.29
C GLY A 13 -5.25 -14.23 -5.17
N GLY A 14 -4.01 -14.76 -5.24
CA GLY A 14 -3.62 -15.85 -6.13
C GLY A 14 -3.30 -15.38 -7.55
N ALA A 15 -2.44 -16.12 -8.27
CA ALA A 15 -1.86 -15.67 -9.54
C ALA A 15 -2.91 -15.21 -10.57
N ALA A 16 -4.01 -15.97 -10.74
CA ALA A 16 -5.02 -15.65 -11.76
C ALA A 16 -5.89 -14.44 -11.38
N ALA A 17 -6.23 -14.27 -10.11
CA ALA A 17 -7.07 -13.19 -9.62
C ALA A 17 -6.25 -11.88 -9.50
N GLY A 18 -5.00 -11.96 -9.00
CA GLY A 18 -4.06 -10.84 -8.94
C GLY A 18 -3.73 -10.29 -10.33
N ASP A 19 -3.43 -11.19 -11.30
CA ASP A 19 -3.22 -10.80 -12.70
C ASP A 19 -4.42 -10.04 -13.29
N LEU A 20 -5.64 -10.46 -12.93
CA LEU A 20 -6.85 -9.79 -13.38
C LEU A 20 -6.99 -8.41 -12.74
N ALA A 21 -6.78 -8.30 -11.42
CA ALA A 21 -6.91 -7.04 -10.70
C ALA A 21 -5.91 -5.98 -11.18
N SER A 22 -4.63 -6.34 -11.30
CA SER A 22 -3.60 -5.44 -11.83
C SER A 22 -3.84 -5.06 -13.29
N THR A 23 -4.36 -5.99 -14.11
CA THR A 23 -4.76 -5.72 -15.51
C THR A 23 -5.87 -4.69 -15.59
N VAL A 24 -6.92 -4.79 -14.76
CA VAL A 24 -8.01 -3.82 -14.69
C VAL A 24 -7.46 -2.43 -14.38
N ALA A 25 -6.64 -2.29 -13.33
CA ALA A 25 -6.06 -1.02 -12.93
C ALA A 25 -5.23 -0.39 -14.07
N VAL A 26 -4.33 -1.16 -14.69
CA VAL A 26 -3.47 -0.68 -15.80
C VAL A 26 -4.32 -0.26 -17.02
N ARG A 27 -5.40 -0.99 -17.34
CA ARG A 27 -6.28 -0.65 -18.49
C ARG A 27 -7.04 0.65 -18.31
N HIS A 28 -7.57 0.91 -17.11
CA HIS A 28 -8.26 2.17 -16.82
C HIS A 28 -7.31 3.36 -16.94
N VAL A 29 -6.09 3.24 -16.41
CA VAL A 29 -5.09 4.30 -16.54
C VAL A 29 -4.62 4.47 -17.99
N ALA A 30 -4.40 3.39 -18.73
CA ALA A 30 -4.05 3.47 -20.14
C ALA A 30 -5.19 4.09 -21.00
N LYS A 31 -6.46 3.88 -20.61
CA LYS A 31 -7.61 4.55 -21.23
C LYS A 31 -7.61 6.04 -20.92
N ALA A 32 -7.29 6.43 -19.69
CA ALA A 32 -7.17 7.84 -19.29
C ALA A 32 -6.01 8.53 -20.02
N ASP A 33 -4.84 7.88 -20.15
CA ASP A 33 -3.66 8.40 -20.87
C ASP A 33 -3.97 8.68 -22.36
N ARG A 34 -4.68 7.75 -23.03
CA ARG A 34 -5.06 7.90 -24.44
C ARG A 34 -5.87 9.17 -24.72
N ARG A 35 -6.58 9.73 -23.74
CA ARG A 35 -7.33 10.99 -23.92
C ARG A 35 -6.43 12.18 -24.18
N PHE A 36 -5.17 12.11 -23.79
CA PHE A 36 -4.16 13.15 -23.97
C PHE A 36 -3.10 12.78 -24.99
N SER A 37 -3.34 11.74 -25.79
CA SER A 37 -2.46 11.24 -26.85
C SER A 37 -3.01 11.55 -28.22
N GLY A 38 -2.13 11.93 -29.15
CA GLY A 38 -2.49 12.13 -30.57
C GLY A 38 -2.78 13.58 -30.95
N GLU A 39 -2.93 13.79 -32.26
CA GLU A 39 -3.18 15.11 -32.84
C GLU A 39 -4.59 15.59 -32.48
N GLY A 40 -4.71 16.83 -31.97
CA GLY A 40 -5.97 17.41 -31.53
C GLY A 40 -6.41 17.00 -30.11
N SER A 41 -5.57 16.28 -29.37
CA SER A 41 -5.85 15.95 -27.96
C SER A 41 -5.89 17.20 -27.08
N PRO A 42 -6.62 17.16 -25.95
CA PRO A 42 -6.57 18.24 -24.95
C PRO A 42 -5.15 18.49 -24.46
N ALA A 43 -4.89 19.70 -23.97
CA ALA A 43 -3.63 20.00 -23.29
C ALA A 43 -3.43 19.07 -22.10
N ARG A 44 -2.16 18.79 -21.73
CA ARG A 44 -1.85 17.98 -20.55
C ARG A 44 -2.40 18.63 -19.29
N PRO A 45 -3.06 17.87 -18.42
CA PRO A 45 -3.53 18.37 -17.13
C PRO A 45 -2.37 18.93 -16.29
N GLN A 46 -2.67 19.93 -15.48
CA GLN A 46 -1.71 20.59 -14.60
C GLN A 46 -2.21 20.58 -13.16
N GLY A 47 -1.29 20.58 -12.19
CA GLY A 47 -1.67 20.66 -10.78
C GLY A 47 -2.69 19.60 -10.35
N GLU A 48 -3.74 20.02 -9.64
CA GLU A 48 -4.80 19.14 -9.12
C GLU A 48 -5.60 18.40 -10.21
N GLU A 49 -5.61 18.90 -11.44
CA GLU A 49 -6.28 18.23 -12.55
C GLU A 49 -5.61 16.87 -12.88
N MET A 50 -4.29 16.78 -12.74
CA MET A 50 -3.57 15.50 -12.88
C MET A 50 -4.09 14.46 -11.88
N LEU A 51 -4.24 14.88 -10.61
CA LEU A 51 -4.76 14.02 -9.54
C LEU A 51 -6.21 13.61 -9.82
N THR A 52 -7.03 14.54 -10.31
CA THR A 52 -8.44 14.27 -10.65
C THR A 52 -8.53 13.21 -11.76
N VAL A 53 -7.73 13.34 -12.82
CA VAL A 53 -7.70 12.38 -13.92
C VAL A 53 -7.24 11.01 -13.46
N LEU A 54 -6.13 10.95 -12.73
CA LEU A 54 -5.54 9.68 -12.30
C LEU A 54 -6.38 8.99 -11.22
N SER A 55 -6.86 9.75 -10.21
CA SER A 55 -7.73 9.21 -9.16
C SER A 55 -9.08 8.75 -9.74
N GLY A 56 -9.61 9.44 -10.75
CA GLY A 56 -10.80 9.00 -11.47
C GLY A 56 -10.60 7.66 -12.15
N ALA A 57 -9.47 7.47 -12.85
CA ALA A 57 -9.15 6.19 -13.47
C ALA A 57 -8.96 5.06 -12.45
N VAL A 58 -8.39 5.36 -11.27
CA VAL A 58 -8.23 4.40 -10.17
C VAL A 58 -9.57 4.05 -9.53
N ALA A 59 -10.47 5.02 -9.37
CA ALA A 59 -11.83 4.79 -8.87
C ALA A 59 -12.63 3.92 -9.85
N ASP A 60 -12.61 4.24 -11.14
CA ASP A 60 -13.26 3.42 -12.18
C ASP A 60 -12.74 1.97 -12.17
N ALA A 61 -11.43 1.78 -11.95
CA ALA A 61 -10.83 0.46 -11.82
C ALA A 61 -11.34 -0.27 -10.56
N ASN A 62 -11.43 0.41 -9.43
CA ASN A 62 -11.93 -0.18 -8.19
C ASN A 62 -13.41 -0.57 -8.30
N ASP A 63 -14.22 0.22 -8.99
CA ASP A 63 -15.62 -0.11 -9.25
C ASP A 63 -15.74 -1.35 -10.16
N GLU A 64 -14.91 -1.47 -11.23
CA GLU A 64 -14.87 -2.67 -12.07
C GLU A 64 -14.44 -3.91 -11.29
N LEU A 65 -13.50 -3.79 -10.32
CA LEU A 65 -13.14 -4.90 -9.44
C LEU A 65 -14.33 -5.34 -8.57
N ALA A 66 -15.11 -4.40 -8.05
CA ALA A 66 -16.33 -4.72 -7.29
C ALA A 66 -17.35 -5.48 -8.14
N ASP A 67 -17.57 -5.04 -9.39
CA ASP A 67 -18.49 -5.69 -10.33
C ASP A 67 -18.03 -7.10 -10.69
N LEU A 68 -16.73 -7.31 -10.90
CA LEU A 68 -16.14 -8.63 -11.18
C LEU A 68 -16.32 -9.60 -10.02
N VAL A 69 -16.08 -9.17 -8.76
CA VAL A 69 -16.32 -10.01 -7.59
C VAL A 69 -17.80 -10.31 -7.40
N ALA A 70 -18.69 -9.36 -7.68
CA ALA A 70 -20.12 -9.57 -7.61
C ALA A 70 -20.61 -10.56 -8.69
N TRP A 71 -19.98 -10.54 -9.87
CA TRP A 71 -20.29 -11.44 -10.98
C TRP A 71 -19.75 -12.86 -10.75
N ASP A 72 -18.53 -12.99 -10.21
CA ASP A 72 -17.86 -14.27 -9.93
C ASP A 72 -17.25 -14.27 -8.54
N SER A 73 -17.93 -14.93 -7.59
CA SER A 73 -17.49 -15.01 -6.21
C SER A 73 -16.17 -15.78 -6.01
N SER A 74 -15.68 -16.52 -7.01
CA SER A 74 -14.35 -17.15 -6.96
C SER A 74 -13.22 -16.12 -7.03
N LEU A 75 -13.53 -14.87 -7.37
CA LEU A 75 -12.61 -13.73 -7.37
C LEU A 75 -12.57 -12.99 -6.02
N GLU A 76 -13.32 -13.46 -5.02
CA GLU A 76 -13.27 -12.88 -3.67
C GLU A 76 -11.85 -12.91 -3.12
N GLY A 77 -11.40 -11.79 -2.55
CA GLY A 77 -10.02 -11.61 -2.10
C GLY A 77 -9.04 -11.14 -3.16
N MET A 78 -9.47 -11.00 -4.44
CA MET A 78 -8.62 -10.35 -5.44
C MET A 78 -8.41 -8.88 -5.10
N GLY A 79 -7.24 -8.38 -5.46
CA GLY A 79 -6.93 -6.96 -5.32
C GLY A 79 -5.64 -6.60 -6.03
N THR A 80 -5.30 -5.34 -6.00
CA THR A 80 -4.02 -4.85 -6.52
C THR A 80 -3.56 -3.62 -5.76
N THR A 81 -2.25 -3.46 -5.61
CA THR A 81 -1.66 -2.17 -5.29
C THR A 81 -1.80 -1.22 -6.47
N PHE A 82 -1.59 0.04 -6.24
CA PHE A 82 -1.43 1.03 -7.29
C PHE A 82 -0.40 2.08 -6.86
N CYS A 83 0.67 2.21 -7.62
CA CYS A 83 1.62 3.30 -7.51
C CYS A 83 1.80 3.90 -8.90
N GLY A 84 1.22 5.08 -9.11
CA GLY A 84 1.22 5.69 -10.43
C GLY A 84 1.28 7.20 -10.38
N ALA A 85 1.75 7.78 -11.49
CA ALA A 85 1.87 9.21 -11.61
C ALA A 85 1.55 9.72 -13.02
N MET A 86 1.03 10.94 -13.09
CA MET A 86 0.85 11.71 -14.31
C MET A 86 1.84 12.88 -14.36
N PHE A 87 2.51 13.04 -15.49
CA PHE A 87 3.51 14.07 -15.73
C PHE A 87 2.95 15.19 -16.59
N SER A 88 3.05 16.42 -16.11
CA SER A 88 2.56 17.62 -16.80
C SER A 88 3.59 18.32 -17.70
N GLY A 89 4.86 17.95 -17.58
CA GLY A 89 6.02 18.65 -18.13
C GLY A 89 6.91 19.28 -17.05
N THR A 90 6.34 19.69 -15.93
CA THR A 90 7.06 20.31 -14.81
C THR A 90 6.67 19.74 -13.46
N GLN A 91 5.55 19.02 -13.38
CA GLN A 91 5.04 18.43 -12.14
C GLN A 91 4.67 16.97 -12.35
N LEU A 92 4.69 16.23 -11.25
CA LEU A 92 4.27 14.85 -11.15
C LEU A 92 3.09 14.76 -10.17
N GLY A 93 1.90 14.43 -10.65
CA GLY A 93 0.74 14.11 -9.82
C GLY A 93 0.74 12.63 -9.51
N ILE A 94 0.93 12.26 -8.24
CA ILE A 94 1.07 10.86 -7.78
C ILE A 94 -0.21 10.42 -7.11
N VAL A 95 -0.65 9.20 -7.42
CA VAL A 95 -1.72 8.47 -6.73
C VAL A 95 -1.15 7.14 -6.25
N HIS A 96 -1.37 6.80 -4.98
CA HIS A 96 -0.77 5.62 -4.36
C HIS A 96 -1.74 4.90 -3.43
N ILE A 97 -1.77 3.57 -3.52
CA ILE A 97 -2.42 2.68 -2.56
C ILE A 97 -1.70 1.32 -2.55
N GLY A 98 -1.42 0.79 -1.38
CA GLY A 98 -0.68 -0.46 -1.17
C GLY A 98 0.72 -0.21 -0.61
N ASP A 99 1.66 -1.11 -0.90
CA ASP A 99 3.07 -1.10 -0.48
C ASP A 99 4.06 -1.07 -1.65
N SER A 100 3.57 -0.96 -2.89
CA SER A 100 4.40 -0.55 -4.02
C SER A 100 4.93 0.85 -3.78
N ARG A 101 6.20 1.12 -4.10
CA ARG A 101 6.86 2.36 -3.69
C ARG A 101 7.24 3.24 -4.86
N GLY A 102 7.27 4.55 -4.60
CA GLY A 102 7.76 5.59 -5.49
C GLY A 102 8.91 6.37 -4.88
N TYR A 103 9.97 6.60 -5.67
CA TYR A 103 11.17 7.31 -5.27
C TYR A 103 11.52 8.41 -6.26
N LEU A 104 12.10 9.50 -5.74
CA LEU A 104 12.67 10.61 -6.52
C LEU A 104 14.15 10.74 -6.17
N LEU A 105 15.02 10.63 -7.17
CA LEU A 105 16.43 10.99 -7.08
C LEU A 105 16.62 12.38 -7.66
N ARG A 106 17.13 13.29 -6.87
CA ARG A 106 17.47 14.65 -7.25
C ARG A 106 18.86 15.02 -6.75
N GLN A 107 19.77 15.37 -7.66
CA GLN A 107 21.14 15.78 -7.32
C GLN A 107 21.85 14.76 -6.40
N GLY A 108 21.73 13.48 -6.70
CA GLY A 108 22.35 12.38 -5.95
C GLY A 108 21.69 12.06 -4.61
N ARG A 109 20.56 12.69 -4.29
CA ARG A 109 19.80 12.42 -3.05
C ARG A 109 18.46 11.78 -3.40
N MET A 110 18.26 10.55 -2.92
CA MET A 110 16.99 9.87 -3.07
C MET A 110 16.04 10.22 -1.92
N LYS A 111 14.74 10.31 -2.26
CA LYS A 111 13.64 10.46 -1.32
C LYS A 111 12.51 9.51 -1.72
N ARG A 112 12.02 8.73 -0.77
CA ARG A 112 10.77 7.98 -0.95
C ARG A 112 9.59 8.95 -0.94
N MET A 113 8.74 8.86 -1.96
CA MET A 113 7.57 9.73 -2.15
C MET A 113 6.28 9.09 -1.62
N THR A 114 6.24 7.77 -1.49
CA THR A 114 5.06 7.03 -1.01
C THR A 114 5.24 6.57 0.42
N HIS A 115 4.11 6.34 1.09
CA HIS A 115 4.05 5.76 2.43
C HIS A 115 3.26 4.46 2.38
N ASP A 116 3.85 3.35 2.81
CA ASP A 116 3.25 2.03 2.63
C ASP A 116 1.95 1.87 3.43
N HIS A 117 0.93 1.34 2.80
CA HIS A 117 -0.32 0.96 3.46
C HIS A 117 -0.26 -0.47 3.99
N SER A 118 0.83 -0.81 4.70
CA SER A 118 1.04 -2.11 5.32
C SER A 118 0.89 -2.07 6.83
N TRP A 119 0.58 -3.22 7.43
CA TRP A 119 0.48 -3.32 8.88
C TRP A 119 1.82 -3.05 9.57
N VAL A 120 2.92 -3.53 9.01
CA VAL A 120 4.26 -3.28 9.57
C VAL A 120 4.63 -1.80 9.51
N GLN A 121 4.23 -1.07 8.47
CA GLN A 121 4.43 0.36 8.40
C GLN A 121 3.66 1.08 9.52
N SER A 122 2.44 0.66 9.83
CA SER A 122 1.69 1.23 10.95
C SER A 122 2.36 1.00 12.30
N LEU A 123 3.09 -0.11 12.46
CA LEU A 123 3.88 -0.38 13.67
C LEU A 123 5.14 0.51 13.75
N ILE A 124 5.76 0.80 12.60
CA ILE A 124 6.89 1.76 12.52
C ILE A 124 6.41 3.16 12.89
N ASP A 125 5.28 3.60 12.34
CA ASP A 125 4.69 4.92 12.61
C ASP A 125 4.31 5.10 14.09
N ASP A 126 3.84 4.02 14.73
CA ASP A 126 3.56 3.97 16.17
C ASP A 126 4.86 3.88 17.02
N GLY A 127 6.04 3.77 16.41
CA GLY A 127 7.33 3.58 17.09
C GLY A 127 7.45 2.24 17.82
N ARG A 128 6.71 1.22 17.40
CA ARG A 128 6.67 -0.11 18.05
C ARG A 128 7.71 -1.07 17.51
N ILE A 129 8.13 -0.90 16.27
CA ILE A 129 9.21 -1.66 15.63
C ILE A 129 10.06 -0.72 14.78
N THR A 130 11.31 -1.13 14.51
CA THR A 130 12.20 -0.42 13.58
C THR A 130 11.95 -0.87 12.14
N PRO A 131 12.44 -0.11 11.14
CA PRO A 131 12.39 -0.55 9.74
C PRO A 131 13.08 -1.90 9.51
N GLU A 132 14.19 -2.17 10.21
CA GLU A 132 14.93 -3.44 10.11
C GLU A 132 14.11 -4.61 10.67
N GLU A 133 13.40 -4.41 11.76
CA GLU A 133 12.51 -5.41 12.35
C GLU A 133 11.29 -5.66 11.44
N ALA A 134 10.78 -4.61 10.79
CA ALA A 134 9.67 -4.71 9.84
C ALA A 134 10.04 -5.56 8.62
N ALA A 135 11.27 -5.43 8.09
CA ALA A 135 11.74 -6.14 6.91
C ALA A 135 11.72 -7.67 7.06
N VAL A 136 11.89 -8.17 8.30
CA VAL A 136 11.89 -9.61 8.62
C VAL A 136 10.63 -10.05 9.38
N HIS A 137 9.64 -9.18 9.50
CA HIS A 137 8.43 -9.46 10.26
C HIS A 137 7.56 -10.53 9.57
N PRO A 138 6.99 -11.52 10.30
CA PRO A 138 6.14 -12.56 9.71
C PRO A 138 4.93 -12.03 8.91
N HIS A 139 4.40 -10.86 9.30
CA HIS A 139 3.27 -10.21 8.66
C HIS A 139 3.67 -8.99 7.81
N ARG A 140 4.87 -8.98 7.23
CA ARG A 140 5.35 -7.84 6.42
C ARG A 140 4.49 -7.57 5.17
N SER A 141 3.89 -8.62 4.59
CA SER A 141 3.05 -8.52 3.40
C SER A 141 1.56 -8.27 3.72
N LEU A 142 1.20 -7.99 5.00
CA LEU A 142 -0.18 -7.70 5.36
C LEU A 142 -0.52 -6.26 5.01
N LEU A 143 -1.39 -6.07 4.02
CA LEU A 143 -1.84 -4.77 3.54
C LEU A 143 -3.10 -4.29 4.26
N LEU A 144 -3.15 -2.99 4.55
CA LEU A 144 -4.28 -2.33 5.20
C LEU A 144 -5.20 -1.63 4.19
N LYS A 145 -4.66 -1.26 3.01
CA LYS A 145 -5.42 -0.63 1.92
C LYS A 145 -4.91 -1.13 0.58
N VAL A 146 -5.83 -1.53 -0.28
CA VAL A 146 -5.60 -1.98 -1.66
C VAL A 146 -6.82 -1.65 -2.52
N LEU A 147 -6.70 -1.72 -3.83
CA LEU A 147 -7.85 -1.73 -4.74
C LEU A 147 -8.42 -3.15 -4.78
N ASN A 148 -9.60 -3.35 -4.23
CA ASN A 148 -10.28 -4.65 -4.17
C ASN A 148 -11.81 -4.55 -4.28
N GLY A 149 -12.29 -3.45 -4.87
CA GLY A 149 -13.71 -3.15 -5.00
C GLY A 149 -14.34 -2.50 -3.76
N GLN A 150 -13.57 -2.27 -2.69
CA GLN A 150 -14.11 -1.65 -1.47
C GLN A 150 -13.96 -0.12 -1.53
N PRO A 151 -15.05 0.64 -1.36
CA PRO A 151 -15.05 2.10 -1.53
C PRO A 151 -14.34 2.87 -0.40
N GLN A 152 -14.10 2.24 0.76
CA GLN A 152 -13.41 2.86 1.89
C GLN A 152 -11.89 2.97 1.69
N HIS A 153 -11.33 2.28 0.72
CA HIS A 153 -9.89 2.32 0.43
C HIS A 153 -9.57 3.51 -0.48
N ILE A 154 -9.34 4.68 0.14
CA ILE A 154 -9.01 5.92 -0.57
C ILE A 154 -7.50 5.98 -0.79
N PRO A 155 -7.03 6.15 -2.05
CA PRO A 155 -5.61 6.34 -2.36
C PRO A 155 -5.05 7.65 -1.79
N ASP A 156 -3.78 7.65 -1.44
CA ASP A 156 -3.02 8.85 -1.12
C ASP A 156 -2.65 9.60 -2.41
N THR A 157 -2.65 10.93 -2.34
CA THR A 157 -2.35 11.80 -3.48
C THR A 157 -1.34 12.87 -3.11
N GLN A 158 -0.44 13.22 -4.05
CA GLN A 158 0.48 14.33 -3.89
C GLN A 158 0.91 14.91 -5.24
N ILE A 159 1.36 16.17 -5.22
CA ILE A 159 1.98 16.84 -6.36
C ILE A 159 3.44 17.13 -6.00
N VAL A 160 4.33 16.80 -6.93
CA VAL A 160 5.78 17.01 -6.79
C VAL A 160 6.27 17.84 -7.98
N ASP A 161 6.92 18.99 -7.71
CA ASP A 161 7.60 19.75 -8.75
C ASP A 161 8.87 19.01 -9.19
N LEU A 162 9.05 18.86 -10.50
CA LEU A 162 10.18 18.18 -11.10
C LEU A 162 11.16 19.18 -11.77
N ARG A 163 12.40 18.73 -11.92
CA ARG A 163 13.50 19.45 -12.56
C ARG A 163 14.19 18.55 -13.57
N LEU A 164 14.83 19.15 -14.57
CA LEU A 164 15.69 18.41 -15.49
C LEU A 164 16.74 17.60 -14.73
N GLY A 165 16.91 16.35 -15.14
CA GLY A 165 17.81 15.38 -14.51
C GLY A 165 17.26 14.70 -13.25
N ASP A 166 16.03 15.00 -12.84
CA ASP A 166 15.36 14.21 -11.80
C ASP A 166 15.07 12.80 -12.33
N ARG A 167 15.30 11.78 -11.51
CA ARG A 167 14.92 10.41 -11.83
C ARG A 167 13.81 9.94 -10.90
N ILE A 168 12.85 9.26 -11.48
CA ILE A 168 11.69 8.69 -10.80
C ILE A 168 11.78 7.17 -10.93
N LEU A 169 11.58 6.46 -9.83
CA LEU A 169 11.46 5.01 -9.80
C LEU A 169 10.14 4.64 -9.12
N PHE A 170 9.35 3.78 -9.76
CA PHE A 170 8.25 3.07 -9.14
C PHE A 170 8.54 1.57 -9.18
N CYS A 171 8.23 0.87 -8.09
CA CYS A 171 8.45 -0.58 -8.00
C CYS A 171 7.40 -1.28 -7.14
N SER A 172 7.21 -2.58 -7.41
CA SER A 172 6.49 -3.49 -6.52
C SER A 172 7.35 -3.88 -5.30
N ASP A 173 6.73 -4.54 -4.31
CA ASP A 173 7.40 -5.08 -3.13
C ASP A 173 8.42 -6.17 -3.47
N GLY A 174 8.27 -6.87 -4.61
CA GLY A 174 9.28 -7.77 -5.16
C GLY A 174 10.67 -7.14 -5.34
N LEU A 175 10.75 -5.79 -5.46
CA LEU A 175 12.01 -5.07 -5.37
C LEU A 175 12.23 -4.52 -3.96
N CYS A 176 11.37 -3.60 -3.50
CA CYS A 176 11.61 -2.82 -2.28
C CYS A 176 11.42 -3.60 -0.97
N GLY A 177 10.88 -4.80 -1.05
CA GLY A 177 10.85 -5.76 0.06
C GLY A 177 12.15 -6.57 0.23
N LEU A 178 13.03 -6.57 -0.78
CA LEU A 178 14.28 -7.35 -0.82
C LEU A 178 15.53 -6.48 -0.90
N VAL A 179 15.44 -5.30 -1.53
CA VAL A 179 16.54 -4.35 -1.69
C VAL A 179 16.24 -3.12 -0.84
N ASN A 180 17.19 -2.72 0.01
CA ASN A 180 17.02 -1.55 0.88
C ASN A 180 17.08 -0.23 0.09
N ASP A 181 16.52 0.84 0.68
CA ASP A 181 16.42 2.14 0.04
C ASP A 181 17.79 2.75 -0.33
N ASP A 182 18.83 2.51 0.48
CA ASP A 182 20.20 3.03 0.19
C ASP A 182 20.76 2.41 -1.08
N THR A 183 20.66 1.08 -1.23
CA THR A 183 21.08 0.35 -2.44
C THR A 183 20.27 0.78 -3.66
N ILE A 184 18.94 0.95 -3.50
CA ILE A 184 18.09 1.49 -4.58
C ILE A 184 18.60 2.87 -5.02
N GLY A 185 18.95 3.74 -4.07
CA GLY A 185 19.49 5.08 -4.34
C GLY A 185 20.84 5.06 -5.05
N GLU A 186 21.74 4.15 -4.67
CA GLU A 186 23.03 3.96 -5.32
C GLU A 186 22.84 3.55 -6.78
N HIS A 187 22.01 2.55 -7.07
CA HIS A 187 21.76 2.09 -8.43
C HIS A 187 21.01 3.12 -9.26
N LEU A 188 20.04 3.82 -8.67
CA LEU A 188 19.30 4.89 -9.37
C LEU A 188 20.21 6.05 -9.79
N ASN A 189 21.38 6.18 -9.17
CA ASN A 189 22.40 7.18 -9.54
C ASN A 189 23.33 6.73 -10.68
N THR A 190 23.19 5.51 -11.19
CA THR A 190 23.94 4.98 -12.34
C THR A 190 23.58 5.74 -13.63
N THR A 191 24.53 5.93 -14.54
CA THR A 191 24.35 6.81 -15.70
C THR A 191 23.25 6.37 -16.66
N ASN A 192 23.15 5.05 -16.94
CA ASN A 192 22.20 4.48 -17.89
C ASN A 192 20.99 3.88 -17.15
N LEU A 193 19.76 4.17 -17.61
CA LEU A 193 18.54 3.65 -17.00
C LEU A 193 18.37 2.14 -17.18
N ASP A 194 18.85 1.55 -18.28
CA ASP A 194 18.82 0.10 -18.49
C ASP A 194 19.71 -0.61 -17.46
N ASP A 195 20.91 -0.06 -17.19
CA ASP A 195 21.82 -0.59 -16.17
C ASP A 195 21.19 -0.51 -14.76
N VAL A 196 20.40 0.55 -14.47
CA VAL A 196 19.65 0.68 -13.21
C VAL A 196 18.69 -0.50 -13.03
N VAL A 197 17.91 -0.80 -14.07
CA VAL A 197 16.92 -1.91 -14.02
C VAL A 197 17.62 -3.25 -13.85
N ASP A 198 18.71 -3.49 -14.58
CA ASP A 198 19.47 -4.74 -14.52
C ASP A 198 20.11 -4.96 -13.14
N LEU A 199 20.72 -3.92 -12.56
CA LEU A 199 21.33 -3.98 -11.23
C LEU A 199 20.28 -4.23 -10.14
N LEU A 200 19.18 -3.48 -10.15
CA LEU A 200 18.10 -3.65 -9.18
C LEU A 200 17.45 -5.03 -9.27
N THR A 201 17.24 -5.53 -10.49
CA THR A 201 16.70 -6.87 -10.71
C THR A 201 17.66 -7.96 -10.21
N THR A 202 18.96 -7.78 -10.44
CA THR A 202 19.99 -8.70 -9.97
C THR A 202 20.01 -8.77 -8.45
N ASP A 203 19.97 -7.62 -7.77
CA ASP A 203 19.98 -7.55 -6.32
C ASP A 203 18.69 -8.13 -5.71
N ALA A 204 17.54 -7.89 -6.32
CA ALA A 204 16.27 -8.49 -5.87
C ALA A 204 16.31 -10.02 -5.98
N HIS A 205 16.86 -10.57 -7.08
CA HIS A 205 17.05 -12.02 -7.20
C HIS A 205 18.05 -12.56 -6.18
N ALA A 206 19.15 -11.85 -5.92
CA ALA A 206 20.13 -12.23 -4.90
C ALA A 206 19.54 -12.18 -3.49
N GLY A 207 18.58 -11.27 -3.24
CA GLY A 207 17.82 -11.16 -2.00
C GLY A 207 16.78 -12.27 -1.79
N GLY A 208 16.64 -13.21 -2.72
CA GLY A 208 15.76 -14.38 -2.62
C GLY A 208 14.50 -14.29 -3.48
N GLY A 209 14.44 -13.36 -4.44
CA GLY A 209 13.32 -13.03 -5.34
C GLY A 209 12.38 -14.19 -5.70
N THR A 210 11.36 -14.37 -4.87
CA THR A 210 10.30 -15.38 -5.04
C THR A 210 9.01 -14.80 -5.60
N ASP A 211 8.94 -13.46 -5.69
CA ASP A 211 7.79 -12.71 -6.16
C ASP A 211 8.07 -12.02 -7.50
N ASN A 212 7.00 -11.49 -8.13
CA ASN A 212 7.11 -10.72 -9.35
C ASN A 212 7.81 -9.38 -9.09
N ILE A 213 8.89 -9.11 -9.81
CA ILE A 213 9.62 -7.86 -9.72
C ILE A 213 9.15 -6.93 -10.84
N THR A 214 8.52 -5.83 -10.47
CA THR A 214 8.13 -4.78 -11.42
C THR A 214 8.87 -3.50 -11.10
N ILE A 215 9.58 -2.95 -12.10
CA ILE A 215 10.38 -1.73 -11.99
C ILE A 215 10.04 -0.82 -13.15
N VAL A 216 9.76 0.45 -12.84
CA VAL A 216 9.59 1.53 -13.81
C VAL A 216 10.53 2.66 -13.43
N VAL A 217 11.47 2.99 -14.32
CA VAL A 217 12.42 4.10 -14.15
C VAL A 217 12.21 5.11 -15.26
N ALA A 218 12.24 6.39 -14.90
CA ALA A 218 12.17 7.49 -15.85
C ALA A 218 13.12 8.62 -15.43
N GLU A 219 13.60 9.39 -16.41
CA GLU A 219 14.39 10.60 -16.20
C GLU A 219 13.68 11.80 -16.84
N VAL A 220 13.67 12.92 -16.14
CA VAL A 220 13.13 14.19 -16.66
C VAL A 220 14.16 14.80 -17.60
N VAL A 221 13.82 14.83 -18.88
CA VAL A 221 14.66 15.38 -19.94
C VAL A 221 14.02 16.62 -20.55
N GLU A 222 14.75 17.31 -21.41
CA GLU A 222 14.19 18.41 -22.22
C GLU A 222 13.05 17.88 -23.12
N ALA A 223 12.11 18.75 -23.44
CA ALA A 223 10.98 18.39 -24.29
C ALA A 223 11.45 17.88 -25.67
N ASP A 224 11.05 16.67 -26.03
CA ASP A 224 11.32 16.04 -27.32
C ASP A 224 10.00 15.57 -27.94
N PRO A 225 9.59 16.13 -29.09
CA PRO A 225 8.36 15.71 -29.78
C PRO A 225 8.33 14.22 -30.13
N ASN A 226 9.48 13.57 -30.32
CA ASN A 226 9.51 12.14 -30.63
C ASN A 226 9.18 11.30 -29.38
N LEU A 227 9.69 11.71 -28.20
CA LEU A 227 9.31 11.09 -26.93
C LEU A 227 7.83 11.31 -26.64
N ASP A 228 7.34 12.52 -26.87
CA ASP A 228 5.93 12.85 -26.64
C ASP A 228 4.96 12.06 -27.53
N ALA A 229 5.39 11.67 -28.72
CA ALA A 229 4.63 10.87 -29.67
C ALA A 229 4.78 9.35 -29.46
N SER A 230 5.61 8.90 -28.53
CA SER A 230 5.82 7.47 -28.32
C SER A 230 4.58 6.79 -27.76
N GLU A 231 4.33 5.57 -28.24
CA GLU A 231 3.21 4.75 -27.80
C GLU A 231 3.42 4.26 -26.35
N PRO A 232 2.32 4.09 -25.58
CA PRO A 232 2.40 3.52 -24.25
C PRO A 232 2.98 2.10 -24.27
N HIS A 233 3.95 1.85 -23.42
CA HIS A 233 4.54 0.52 -23.22
C HIS A 233 3.92 -0.15 -21.99
N ILE A 234 3.23 -1.28 -22.22
CA ILE A 234 2.57 -2.08 -21.18
C ILE A 234 3.28 -3.42 -21.10
N ILE A 235 3.57 -3.88 -19.90
CA ILE A 235 4.23 -5.17 -19.63
C ILE A 235 3.46 -5.98 -18.57
N GLY A 236 3.87 -7.21 -18.34
CA GLY A 236 3.29 -8.10 -17.34
C GLY A 236 1.90 -8.63 -17.74
N ALA A 237 1.08 -8.98 -16.76
CA ALA A 237 -0.22 -9.59 -16.94
C ALA A 237 -1.15 -8.79 -17.87
N ALA A 238 -1.07 -7.47 -17.83
CA ALA A 238 -1.91 -6.57 -18.63
C ALA A 238 -1.74 -6.72 -20.16
N THR A 239 -0.68 -7.38 -20.64
CA THR A 239 -0.47 -7.68 -22.06
C THR A 239 -1.22 -8.91 -22.53
N THR A 240 -1.43 -9.88 -21.67
CA THR A 240 -1.96 -11.21 -22.03
C THR A 240 -3.32 -11.51 -21.39
N ARG A 241 -3.57 -10.99 -20.19
CA ARG A 241 -4.80 -11.24 -19.46
C ARG A 241 -5.98 -10.49 -20.09
N LYS A 242 -7.05 -11.22 -20.39
CA LYS A 242 -8.32 -10.63 -20.81
C LYS A 242 -9.20 -10.36 -19.58
N VAL A 243 -9.75 -9.16 -19.51
CA VAL A 243 -10.81 -8.85 -18.55
C VAL A 243 -12.10 -9.44 -19.11
N PRO A 244 -12.86 -10.27 -18.36
CA PRO A 244 -14.13 -10.80 -18.79
C PRO A 244 -15.11 -9.68 -19.12
N GLU A 245 -15.82 -9.80 -20.24
CA GLU A 245 -16.97 -8.94 -20.52
C GLU A 245 -18.12 -9.43 -19.62
N HIS A 246 -18.57 -8.61 -18.70
CA HIS A 246 -19.73 -8.88 -17.86
C HIS A 246 -20.76 -7.77 -18.05
N GLU A 247 -22.03 -8.16 -18.21
CA GLU A 247 -23.11 -7.20 -18.17
C GLU A 247 -23.28 -6.77 -16.69
N VAL A 248 -23.17 -5.49 -16.41
CA VAL A 248 -23.53 -4.93 -15.12
C VAL A 248 -25.02 -5.16 -14.92
N THR A 249 -25.37 -6.24 -14.21
CA THR A 249 -26.75 -6.48 -13.83
C THR A 249 -27.10 -5.38 -12.82
N ALA A 250 -28.08 -4.54 -13.19
CA ALA A 250 -28.55 -3.47 -12.30
C ALA A 250 -28.81 -4.03 -10.88
N PRO A 251 -28.50 -3.29 -9.81
CA PRO A 251 -28.66 -3.78 -8.46
C PRO A 251 -30.08 -4.29 -8.26
N LEU A 252 -30.19 -5.55 -7.82
CA LEU A 252 -31.46 -6.14 -7.42
C LEU A 252 -32.09 -5.25 -6.32
N PRO A 253 -33.39 -4.93 -6.40
CA PRO A 253 -34.06 -4.16 -5.37
C PRO A 253 -33.93 -4.90 -4.05
N LEU A 254 -33.41 -4.22 -3.04
CA LEU A 254 -33.38 -4.67 -1.65
C LEU A 254 -34.82 -4.73 -1.12
N ASP A 255 -35.51 -5.86 -1.32
CA ASP A 255 -36.73 -6.18 -0.54
C ASP A 255 -36.98 -7.70 -0.60
N GLN A 256 -36.58 -8.41 0.44
CA GLN A 256 -37.40 -9.35 1.22
C GLN A 256 -36.48 -10.21 2.15
N PRO A 257 -36.84 -10.38 3.43
CA PRO A 257 -36.07 -11.25 4.33
C PRO A 257 -36.32 -12.72 3.99
N ALA A 258 -35.25 -13.43 3.61
CA ALA A 258 -35.31 -14.88 3.40
C ALA A 258 -35.48 -15.61 4.72
N SER A 259 -36.54 -16.42 4.82
CA SER A 259 -36.84 -17.31 5.94
C SER A 259 -35.76 -18.39 6.06
N ALA A 260 -35.18 -18.53 7.25
CA ALA A 260 -34.24 -19.59 7.57
C ALA A 260 -34.96 -20.95 7.65
N THR A 261 -34.47 -21.93 6.90
CA THR A 261 -34.73 -23.35 7.16
C THR A 261 -33.45 -24.05 7.59
N ASN A 262 -33.43 -24.53 8.84
CA ASN A 262 -32.37 -25.37 9.39
C ASN A 262 -32.33 -26.72 8.66
N ASN A 263 -31.13 -27.21 8.33
CA ASN A 263 -30.94 -28.66 8.18
C ASN A 263 -29.54 -29.06 8.69
N ASP A 264 -29.58 -30.00 9.65
CA ASP A 264 -28.42 -30.60 10.31
C ASP A 264 -27.55 -31.41 9.33
N GLY A 265 -26.23 -31.21 9.37
CA GLY A 265 -25.28 -32.06 8.69
C GLY A 265 -23.85 -31.83 9.18
N LYS A 266 -23.30 -32.84 9.82
CA LYS A 266 -21.94 -32.90 10.41
C LYS A 266 -20.86 -32.39 9.47
N SER A 267 -20.03 -31.45 9.95
CA SER A 267 -18.82 -30.99 9.29
C SER A 267 -17.60 -31.71 9.85
N THR A 268 -16.85 -32.32 8.95
CA THR A 268 -15.50 -32.87 9.19
C THR A 268 -14.50 -31.77 8.89
N VAL A 269 -13.68 -31.43 9.87
CA VAL A 269 -12.65 -30.37 9.70
C VAL A 269 -11.50 -30.95 8.87
N LEU A 270 -11.41 -30.52 7.61
CA LEU A 270 -10.21 -30.64 6.79
C LEU A 270 -9.39 -29.34 6.98
N PHE A 271 -8.13 -29.47 7.31
CA PHE A 271 -7.19 -28.35 7.33
C PHE A 271 -7.02 -27.84 5.91
N ASP A 272 -7.42 -26.60 5.68
CA ASP A 272 -7.44 -25.97 4.37
C ASP A 272 -6.42 -24.84 4.32
N SER A 273 -5.50 -24.90 3.35
CA SER A 273 -4.50 -23.87 3.08
C SER A 273 -5.12 -22.53 2.65
N GLU A 274 -6.36 -22.52 2.16
CA GLU A 274 -7.15 -21.33 1.85
C GLU A 274 -7.47 -20.48 3.10
N ALA A 275 -7.54 -21.11 4.29
CA ALA A 275 -7.80 -20.38 5.53
C ALA A 275 -6.62 -19.48 5.96
N GLU A 276 -5.38 -19.83 5.64
CA GLU A 276 -4.21 -18.99 5.92
C GLU A 276 -4.14 -17.79 4.97
N GLU A 277 -4.55 -17.98 3.72
CA GLU A 277 -4.56 -16.90 2.73
C GLU A 277 -5.69 -15.90 3.00
N SER A 278 -6.88 -16.38 3.42
CA SER A 278 -7.98 -15.49 3.82
C SER A 278 -7.69 -14.69 5.11
N MET A 279 -6.82 -15.18 6.00
CA MET A 279 -6.37 -14.42 7.17
C MET A 279 -5.45 -13.24 6.82
N ARG A 280 -4.82 -13.25 5.64
CA ARG A 280 -3.98 -12.13 5.17
C ARG A 280 -4.81 -10.88 4.84
N TYR A 281 -6.09 -11.05 4.50
CA TYR A 281 -6.97 -9.98 4.03
C TYR A 281 -8.25 -9.82 4.86
N ALA A 282 -8.34 -10.49 6.02
CA ALA A 282 -9.45 -10.26 6.92
C ALA A 282 -9.49 -8.77 7.30
N PRO A 283 -10.63 -8.07 7.12
CA PRO A 283 -10.77 -6.73 7.65
C PRO A 283 -10.43 -6.81 9.14
N VAL A 284 -9.51 -5.99 9.58
CA VAL A 284 -9.30 -5.78 11.01
C VAL A 284 -10.58 -5.11 11.49
N ASP A 285 -11.57 -5.91 11.88
CA ASP A 285 -12.66 -5.41 12.69
C ASP A 285 -11.97 -4.58 13.77
N SER A 286 -12.37 -3.32 13.83
CA SER A 286 -11.87 -2.38 14.83
C SER A 286 -11.93 -3.14 16.15
N MET A 287 -10.81 -3.73 16.57
CA MET A 287 -10.66 -4.23 17.91
C MET A 287 -10.96 -3.02 18.76
N THR A 288 -12.20 -2.94 19.20
CA THR A 288 -12.63 -1.98 20.20
C THR A 288 -11.58 -2.11 21.28
N ARG A 289 -10.70 -1.11 21.30
CA ARG A 289 -9.66 -0.94 22.29
C ARG A 289 -10.41 -0.82 23.61
N HIS A 290 -10.76 -1.97 24.17
CA HIS A 290 -11.23 -2.05 25.54
C HIS A 290 -10.02 -1.67 26.39
N ARG A 291 -9.76 -0.34 26.38
CA ARG A 291 -8.79 0.27 27.28
C ARG A 291 -9.17 -0.24 28.64
N ARG A 292 -8.35 -1.04 29.22
CA ARG A 292 -8.45 -1.58 30.57
C ARG A 292 -8.30 -0.43 31.59
N HIS A 293 -9.12 0.63 31.41
CA HIS A 293 -9.16 1.80 32.31
C HIS A 293 -9.50 1.41 33.74
N TRP A 294 -10.10 0.25 33.93
CA TRP A 294 -10.43 -0.24 35.28
C TRP A 294 -9.18 -0.65 36.10
N LEU A 295 -8.01 -0.87 35.47
CA LEU A 295 -6.75 -1.17 36.17
C LEU A 295 -6.09 0.08 36.76
N TRP A 296 -6.37 1.26 36.20
CA TRP A 296 -5.80 2.51 36.70
C TRP A 296 -6.19 2.82 38.16
N PRO A 297 -7.45 2.66 38.61
CA PRO A 297 -7.80 2.80 40.02
C PRO A 297 -7.03 1.85 40.96
N VAL A 298 -6.76 0.61 40.52
CA VAL A 298 -6.00 -0.36 41.29
C VAL A 298 -4.54 0.04 41.43
N VAL A 299 -3.92 0.53 40.37
CA VAL A 299 -2.54 1.04 40.37
C VAL A 299 -2.41 2.27 41.26
N ILE A 300 -3.38 3.21 41.19
CA ILE A 300 -3.40 4.39 42.04
C ILE A 300 -3.57 4.00 43.50
N LEU A 301 -4.45 3.04 43.82
CA LEU A 301 -4.69 2.58 45.19
C LEU A 301 -3.45 1.90 45.76
N ALA A 302 -2.76 1.10 44.97
CA ALA A 302 -1.47 0.47 45.36
C ALA A 302 -0.38 1.52 45.64
N PHE A 303 -0.29 2.54 44.79
CA PHE A 303 0.68 3.63 45.00
C PHE A 303 0.38 4.43 46.25
N VAL A 304 -0.89 4.78 46.52
CA VAL A 304 -1.29 5.47 47.76
C VAL A 304 -0.98 4.61 48.99
N ALA A 305 -1.22 3.30 48.95
CA ALA A 305 -0.91 2.40 50.07
C ALA A 305 0.61 2.37 50.39
N VAL A 306 1.46 2.37 49.35
CA VAL A 306 2.93 2.42 49.52
C VAL A 306 3.39 3.76 50.13
N VAL A 307 2.81 4.87 49.68
CA VAL A 307 3.14 6.20 50.20
C VAL A 307 2.70 6.33 51.65
N VAL A 308 1.48 5.93 51.98
CA VAL A 308 0.94 5.97 53.33
C VAL A 308 1.74 5.04 54.26
N GLY A 309 2.05 3.81 53.81
CA GLY A 309 2.90 2.88 54.56
C GLY A 309 4.31 3.42 54.81
N GLY A 310 4.90 4.10 53.82
CA GLY A 310 6.18 4.78 53.94
C GLY A 310 6.18 5.91 55.00
N ILE A 311 5.09 6.72 54.99
CA ILE A 311 4.94 7.82 55.98
C ILE A 311 4.77 7.25 57.40
N PHE A 312 3.95 6.21 57.58
CA PHE A 312 3.79 5.57 58.88
C PHE A 312 5.06 4.88 59.35
N GLY A 313 5.79 4.21 58.48
CA GLY A 313 7.09 3.58 58.77
C GLY A 313 8.13 4.61 59.17
N ALA A 314 8.25 5.73 58.43
CA ALA A 314 9.14 6.83 58.78
C ALA A 314 8.78 7.48 60.14
N ARG A 315 7.47 7.65 60.40
CA ARG A 315 7.01 8.24 61.68
C ARG A 315 7.27 7.28 62.86
N ALA A 316 7.07 5.98 62.67
CA ALA A 316 7.40 4.96 63.68
C ALA A 316 8.92 4.92 63.95
N TYR A 317 9.75 4.97 62.92
CA TYR A 317 11.21 5.03 63.02
C TYR A 317 11.70 6.27 63.75
N LEU A 318 11.13 7.45 63.42
CA LEU A 318 11.47 8.71 64.14
C LEU A 318 11.03 8.70 65.58
N ASN A 319 9.88 8.08 65.93
CA ASN A 319 9.44 7.96 67.33
C ASN A 319 10.31 7.01 68.17
N THR A 320 11.05 6.08 67.55
CA THR A 320 12.00 5.19 68.29
C THR A 320 13.36 5.82 68.53
N GLN A 321 13.68 6.94 67.85
CA GLN A 321 14.99 7.60 67.92
C GLN A 321 15.07 8.75 68.96
N TYR A 322 13.94 9.24 69.47
CA TYR A 322 13.91 10.35 70.39
C TYR A 322 13.28 9.96 71.76
N TYR A 323 14.07 9.35 72.61
CA TYR A 323 13.81 9.34 74.05
C TYR A 323 14.84 10.24 74.71
N VAL A 324 14.49 11.47 75.07
CA VAL A 324 15.29 12.32 75.92
C VAL A 324 14.87 12.01 77.36
N GLY A 325 15.77 11.36 78.13
CA GLY A 325 15.59 11.22 79.53
C GLY A 325 15.86 12.58 80.22
N THR A 326 14.91 13.00 81.05
CA THR A 326 15.09 14.09 81.99
C THR A 326 15.33 13.46 83.33
N ASP A 327 16.57 13.67 83.95
CA ASP A 327 16.80 13.56 85.36
C ASP A 327 16.10 14.73 86.06
#